data_3d88b946ef1b9173447adbf874a10f03
#
_entry.id   3d88b946ef1b9173447adbf874a10f03
#
_cell.length_a   1.000
_cell.length_b   1.000
_cell.length_c   1.000
_cell.angle_alpha   90.00
_cell.angle_beta   90.00
_cell.angle_gamma   90.00
#
_symmetry.space_group_name_H-M   'P 1'
#
loop_
_entity.id
_entity.type
_entity.pdbx_description
1 polymer ?
#
loop_
_entity_poly.entity_id
_entity_poly.type
_entity_poly.pdbx_seq_one_letter_code
_entity_poly.pdbx_strand_id
1 'polypeptide(L)'
;MPKTRPNWNWHYAGKIFAVGLPLSFASIVFSLIYMAISPIINSFGPSAIAALGIGHRIESINYTLCSGLSMACITMIAHNLGAGCFARAKATAVKALSWCFYINIFFVASFWLIPDVYASFFTSDPEVQANAIKYFKIIAFSEFFYGAGTILDGIFAGGSRTLPPTLVNVICFALRWPLCLWAVSHLNLGLSSIWLTFTVTTLVGGLINFAMFFMDWWHKPLNQMEENAA
;
A
#
# COMPACT_ATOMS: atom_id res chain seq x y z
N MET A 1 -13.40 32.10 -28.81
CA MET A 1 -13.33 31.31 -27.57
C MET A 1 -13.58 32.26 -26.39
N PRO A 2 -14.62 32.10 -25.58
CA PRO A 2 -14.83 32.96 -24.43
C PRO A 2 -13.75 32.71 -23.40
N LYS A 3 -12.99 33.74 -23.04
CA LYS A 3 -12.04 33.72 -21.93
C LYS A 3 -12.82 33.82 -20.62
N THR A 4 -13.44 32.72 -20.19
CA THR A 4 -13.95 32.62 -18.82
C THR A 4 -12.76 32.47 -17.90
N ARG A 5 -12.45 33.50 -17.10
CA ARG A 5 -11.51 33.38 -16.00
C ARG A 5 -12.05 32.29 -15.08
N PRO A 6 -11.26 31.27 -14.69
CA PRO A 6 -11.70 30.27 -13.75
C PRO A 6 -12.05 30.99 -12.43
N ASN A 7 -13.33 31.00 -12.07
CA ASN A 7 -13.74 31.48 -10.76
C ASN A 7 -13.22 30.48 -9.73
N TRP A 8 -12.24 30.93 -8.94
CA TRP A 8 -11.70 30.12 -7.84
C TRP A 8 -12.82 29.86 -6.82
N ASN A 9 -13.18 28.59 -6.63
CA ASN A 9 -14.24 28.20 -5.71
C ASN A 9 -13.64 27.40 -4.54
N TRP A 10 -13.56 28.05 -3.38
CA TRP A 10 -13.04 27.45 -2.14
C TRP A 10 -13.76 26.18 -1.69
N HIS A 11 -15.03 26.01 -2.08
CA HIS A 11 -15.77 24.79 -1.77
C HIS A 11 -15.15 23.56 -2.43
N TYR A 12 -14.74 23.65 -3.69
CA TYR A 12 -14.04 22.55 -4.38
C TYR A 12 -12.64 22.33 -3.82
N ALA A 13 -11.93 23.37 -3.44
CA ALA A 13 -10.63 23.26 -2.79
C ALA A 13 -10.76 22.48 -1.47
N GLY A 14 -11.74 22.78 -0.63
CA GLY A 14 -12.01 22.06 0.61
C GLY A 14 -12.25 20.56 0.39
N LYS A 15 -13.02 20.18 -0.65
CA LYS A 15 -13.25 18.78 -1.00
C LYS A 15 -11.96 18.06 -1.45
N ILE A 16 -11.11 18.72 -2.21
CA ILE A 16 -9.80 18.19 -2.66
C ILE A 16 -8.89 17.96 -1.45
N PHE A 17 -8.80 18.95 -0.55
CA PHE A 17 -8.00 18.82 0.67
C PHE A 17 -8.51 17.73 1.59
N ALA A 18 -9.82 17.57 1.75
CA ALA A 18 -10.42 16.53 2.60
C ALA A 18 -10.04 15.09 2.16
N VAL A 19 -9.82 14.88 0.87
CA VAL A 19 -9.36 13.59 0.33
C VAL A 19 -7.84 13.49 0.31
N GLY A 20 -7.15 14.56 -0.09
CA GLY A 20 -5.70 14.53 -0.30
C GLY A 20 -4.88 14.60 0.98
N LEU A 21 -5.29 15.38 2.00
CA LEU A 21 -4.53 15.52 3.25
C LEU A 21 -4.32 14.20 3.99
N PRO A 22 -5.35 13.34 4.19
CA PRO A 22 -5.13 12.05 4.85
C PRO A 22 -4.11 11.16 4.13
N LEU A 23 -4.17 11.11 2.80
CA LEU A 23 -3.24 10.33 1.98
C LEU A 23 -1.82 10.87 2.06
N SER A 24 -1.65 12.20 2.00
CA SER A 24 -0.35 12.85 2.15
C SER A 24 0.24 12.61 3.54
N PHE A 25 -0.58 12.69 4.59
CA PHE A 25 -0.15 12.41 5.95
C PHE A 25 0.32 10.97 6.12
N ALA A 26 -0.39 9.99 5.54
CA ALA A 26 0.04 8.60 5.55
C ALA A 26 1.42 8.40 4.88
N SER A 27 1.66 9.08 3.76
CA SER A 27 2.97 9.02 3.06
C SER A 27 4.11 9.63 3.89
N ILE A 28 3.84 10.72 4.63
CA ILE A 28 4.82 11.33 5.55
C ILE A 28 5.13 10.35 6.69
N VAL A 29 4.11 9.78 7.34
CA VAL A 29 4.28 8.80 8.41
C VAL A 29 5.09 7.60 7.93
N PHE A 30 4.76 7.06 6.74
CA PHE A 30 5.52 5.98 6.13
C PHE A 30 7.02 6.32 6.01
N SER A 31 7.35 7.50 5.46
CA SER A 31 8.74 7.94 5.29
C SER A 31 9.46 8.12 6.63
N LEU A 32 8.81 8.70 7.63
CA LEU A 32 9.37 8.89 8.96
C LEU A 32 9.65 7.55 9.67
N ILE A 33 8.74 6.58 9.54
CA ILE A 33 8.92 5.25 10.13
C ILE A 33 10.10 4.51 9.48
N TYR A 34 10.23 4.55 8.14
CA TYR A 34 11.40 3.96 7.48
C TYR A 34 12.70 4.63 7.89
N MET A 35 12.70 5.95 8.07
CA MET A 35 13.86 6.68 8.60
C MET A 35 14.19 6.25 10.05
N ALA A 36 13.18 6.01 10.88
CA ALA A 36 13.38 5.54 12.25
C ALA A 36 13.83 4.07 12.34
N ILE A 37 13.45 3.22 11.38
CA ILE A 37 13.86 1.80 11.32
C ILE A 37 15.26 1.65 10.71
N SER A 38 15.69 2.56 9.85
CA SER A 38 16.97 2.50 9.14
C SER A 38 18.18 2.29 10.07
N PRO A 39 18.33 2.98 11.23
CA PRO A 39 19.40 2.71 12.18
C PRO A 39 19.37 1.29 12.76
N ILE A 40 18.18 0.73 12.98
CA ILE A 40 18.02 -0.65 13.49
C ILE A 40 18.54 -1.64 12.45
N ILE A 41 18.22 -1.45 11.17
CA ILE A 41 18.71 -2.30 10.08
C ILE A 41 20.23 -2.13 9.93
N ASN A 42 20.74 -0.89 10.03
CA ASN A 42 22.16 -0.61 9.91
C ASN A 42 23.00 -1.25 11.02
N SER A 43 22.43 -1.53 12.18
CA SER A 43 23.15 -2.27 13.25
C SER A 43 23.52 -3.72 12.87
N PHE A 44 22.89 -4.26 11.82
CA PHE A 44 23.23 -5.57 11.22
C PHE A 44 24.27 -5.47 10.09
N GLY A 45 24.80 -4.28 9.84
CA GLY A 45 25.83 -4.04 8.84
C GLY A 45 25.33 -3.39 7.54
N PRO A 46 26.26 -2.89 6.72
CA PRO A 46 25.92 -2.23 5.44
C PRO A 46 25.22 -3.17 4.44
N SER A 47 25.52 -4.46 4.50
CA SER A 47 24.90 -5.49 3.67
C SER A 47 23.38 -5.60 3.89
N ALA A 48 22.91 -5.35 5.12
CA ALA A 48 21.49 -5.35 5.46
C ALA A 48 20.73 -4.17 4.81
N ILE A 49 21.31 -2.97 4.84
CA ILE A 49 20.75 -1.78 4.17
C ILE A 49 20.76 -1.94 2.66
N ALA A 50 21.83 -2.49 2.10
CA ALA A 50 21.92 -2.76 0.67
C ALA A 50 20.84 -3.77 0.22
N ALA A 51 20.62 -4.84 0.99
CA ALA A 51 19.58 -5.82 0.73
C ALA A 51 18.17 -5.21 0.75
N LEU A 52 17.86 -4.33 1.73
CA LEU A 52 16.61 -3.58 1.76
C LEU A 52 16.45 -2.71 0.51
N GLY A 53 17.51 -2.01 0.10
CA GLY A 53 17.51 -1.16 -1.11
C GLY A 53 17.21 -1.96 -2.38
N ILE A 54 17.76 -3.16 -2.51
CA ILE A 54 17.48 -4.09 -3.62
C ILE A 54 16.02 -4.53 -3.57
N GLY A 55 15.54 -4.94 -2.39
CA GLY A 55 14.17 -5.36 -2.16
C GLY A 55 13.17 -4.29 -2.62
N HIS A 56 13.30 -3.07 -2.12
CA HIS A 56 12.42 -1.95 -2.46
C HIS A 56 12.42 -1.60 -3.95
N ARG A 57 13.53 -1.80 -4.67
CA ARG A 57 13.57 -1.56 -6.12
C ARG A 57 12.69 -2.55 -6.88
N ILE A 58 12.70 -3.81 -6.49
CA ILE A 58 11.86 -4.82 -7.14
C ILE A 58 10.38 -4.66 -6.72
N GLU A 59 10.11 -4.44 -5.44
CA GLU A 59 8.75 -4.15 -4.95
C GLU A 59 8.14 -2.91 -5.62
N SER A 60 8.95 -1.89 -5.93
CA SER A 60 8.47 -0.67 -6.59
C SER A 60 7.88 -0.93 -7.99
N ILE A 61 8.28 -2.01 -8.66
CA ILE A 61 7.69 -2.43 -9.94
C ILE A 61 6.26 -2.91 -9.71
N ASN A 62 6.05 -3.81 -8.74
CA ASN A 62 4.72 -4.28 -8.35
C ASN A 62 3.84 -3.13 -7.87
N TYR A 63 4.38 -2.28 -6.97
CA TYR A 63 3.68 -1.09 -6.49
C TYR A 63 3.22 -0.18 -7.63
N THR A 64 4.06 0.07 -8.63
CA THR A 64 3.74 0.92 -9.78
C THR A 64 2.58 0.35 -10.60
N LEU A 65 2.56 -0.96 -10.83
CA LEU A 65 1.47 -1.64 -11.53
C LEU A 65 0.15 -1.56 -10.74
N CYS A 66 0.21 -1.86 -9.45
CA CYS A 66 -0.97 -1.78 -8.56
C CYS A 66 -1.45 -0.32 -8.40
N SER A 67 -0.55 0.65 -8.33
CA SER A 67 -0.86 2.07 -8.26
C SER A 67 -1.57 2.58 -9.52
N GLY A 68 -1.11 2.16 -10.71
CA GLY A 68 -1.80 2.47 -11.97
C GLY A 68 -3.23 1.95 -11.99
N LEU A 69 -3.43 0.70 -11.55
CA LEU A 69 -4.76 0.10 -11.45
C LEU A 69 -5.63 0.80 -10.38
N SER A 70 -5.02 1.20 -9.27
CA SER A 70 -5.66 1.99 -8.20
C SER A 70 -6.18 3.33 -8.73
N MET A 71 -5.38 4.06 -9.51
CA MET A 71 -5.79 5.33 -10.13
C MET A 71 -6.98 5.16 -11.08
N ALA A 72 -7.00 4.08 -11.88
CA ALA A 72 -8.15 3.74 -12.70
C ALA A 72 -9.41 3.46 -11.85
N CYS A 73 -9.26 2.75 -10.71
CA CYS A 73 -10.35 2.50 -9.78
C CYS A 73 -10.94 3.78 -9.20
N ILE A 74 -10.12 4.73 -8.76
CA ILE A 74 -10.58 6.02 -8.24
C ILE A 74 -11.55 6.66 -9.22
N THR A 75 -11.11 6.80 -10.48
CA THR A 75 -11.90 7.46 -11.52
C THR A 75 -13.19 6.71 -11.87
N MET A 76 -13.08 5.40 -12.12
CA MET A 76 -14.22 4.60 -12.55
C MET A 76 -15.27 4.43 -11.44
N ILE A 77 -14.84 4.26 -10.20
CA ILE A 77 -15.73 4.10 -9.05
C ILE A 77 -16.43 5.43 -8.76
N ALA A 78 -15.70 6.54 -8.69
CA ALA A 78 -16.27 7.86 -8.46
C ALA A 78 -17.32 8.22 -9.55
N HIS A 79 -17.00 7.93 -10.82
CA HIS A 79 -17.93 8.20 -11.93
C HIS A 79 -19.19 7.32 -11.84
N ASN A 80 -19.06 6.04 -11.55
CA ASN A 80 -20.22 5.13 -11.43
C ASN A 80 -21.09 5.45 -10.21
N LEU A 81 -20.48 5.82 -9.07
CA LEU A 81 -21.23 6.25 -7.89
C LEU A 81 -21.95 7.58 -8.14
N GLY A 82 -21.30 8.54 -8.79
CA GLY A 82 -21.92 9.83 -9.18
C GLY A 82 -23.09 9.65 -10.16
N ALA A 83 -23.09 8.59 -10.96
CA ALA A 83 -24.21 8.23 -11.85
C ALA A 83 -25.27 7.34 -11.18
N GLY A 84 -25.19 7.09 -9.88
CA GLY A 84 -26.12 6.19 -9.16
C GLY A 84 -25.96 4.71 -9.51
N CYS A 85 -24.91 4.32 -10.24
CA CYS A 85 -24.69 2.96 -10.74
C CYS A 85 -23.84 2.12 -9.77
N PHE A 86 -24.34 1.90 -8.56
CA PHE A 86 -23.63 1.17 -7.50
C PHE A 86 -23.14 -0.22 -7.92
N ALA A 87 -23.98 -1.00 -8.59
CA ALA A 87 -23.61 -2.35 -9.05
C ALA A 87 -22.39 -2.31 -10.00
N ARG A 88 -22.29 -1.30 -10.87
CA ARG A 88 -21.14 -1.13 -11.75
C ARG A 88 -19.89 -0.68 -10.99
N ALA A 89 -20.04 0.17 -9.98
CA ALA A 89 -18.94 0.57 -9.10
C ALA A 89 -18.36 -0.66 -8.36
N LYS A 90 -19.23 -1.50 -7.77
CA LYS A 90 -18.83 -2.75 -7.09
C LYS A 90 -18.18 -3.74 -8.06
N ALA A 91 -18.74 -3.92 -9.26
CA ALA A 91 -18.15 -4.78 -10.29
C ALA A 91 -16.77 -4.29 -10.73
N THR A 92 -16.54 -2.97 -10.83
CA THR A 92 -15.23 -2.37 -11.10
C THR A 92 -14.25 -2.71 -10.00
N ALA A 93 -14.63 -2.52 -8.73
CA ALA A 93 -13.78 -2.83 -7.58
C ALA A 93 -13.37 -4.31 -7.55
N VAL A 94 -14.33 -5.23 -7.73
CA VAL A 94 -14.06 -6.67 -7.74
C VAL A 94 -13.15 -7.07 -8.91
N LYS A 95 -13.36 -6.51 -10.10
CA LYS A 95 -12.50 -6.79 -11.26
C LYS A 95 -11.07 -6.27 -11.03
N ALA A 96 -10.91 -5.09 -10.45
CA ALA A 96 -9.60 -4.55 -10.14
C ALA A 96 -8.85 -5.41 -9.11
N LEU A 97 -9.54 -5.87 -8.06
CA LEU A 97 -8.96 -6.81 -7.09
C LEU A 97 -8.61 -8.15 -7.74
N SER A 98 -9.38 -8.62 -8.72
CA SER A 98 -9.06 -9.84 -9.47
C SER A 98 -7.77 -9.67 -10.30
N TRP A 99 -7.61 -8.56 -11.01
CA TRP A 99 -6.37 -8.25 -11.73
C TRP A 99 -5.17 -8.10 -10.79
N CYS A 100 -5.39 -7.44 -9.65
CA CYS A 100 -4.40 -7.36 -8.59
C CYS A 100 -3.95 -8.75 -8.12
N PHE A 101 -4.88 -9.67 -7.94
CA PHE A 101 -4.58 -11.05 -7.55
C PHE A 101 -3.60 -11.70 -8.53
N TYR A 102 -3.84 -11.61 -9.85
CA TYR A 102 -2.95 -12.20 -10.85
C TYR A 102 -1.57 -11.52 -10.88
N ILE A 103 -1.51 -10.19 -10.77
CA ILE A 103 -0.25 -9.45 -10.71
C ILE A 103 0.55 -9.90 -9.49
N ASN A 104 -0.07 -9.90 -8.31
CA ASN A 104 0.64 -10.22 -7.07
C ASN A 104 1.04 -11.69 -6.98
N ILE A 105 0.24 -12.63 -7.48
CA ILE A 105 0.63 -14.04 -7.50
C ILE A 105 1.87 -14.27 -8.36
N PHE A 106 2.02 -13.51 -9.45
CA PHE A 106 3.23 -13.54 -10.28
C PHE A 106 4.45 -13.06 -9.47
N PHE A 107 4.35 -11.93 -8.75
CA PHE A 107 5.46 -11.42 -7.92
C PHE A 107 5.78 -12.36 -6.75
N VAL A 108 4.77 -12.85 -6.03
CA VAL A 108 4.94 -13.83 -4.95
C VAL A 108 5.67 -15.07 -5.45
N ALA A 109 5.22 -15.63 -6.57
CA ALA A 109 5.86 -16.80 -7.17
C ALA A 109 7.31 -16.50 -7.59
N SER A 110 7.57 -15.35 -8.19
CA SER A 110 8.92 -14.96 -8.62
C SER A 110 9.87 -14.76 -7.44
N PHE A 111 9.40 -14.19 -6.31
CA PHE A 111 10.20 -14.01 -5.10
C PHE A 111 10.58 -15.34 -4.43
N TRP A 112 9.78 -16.38 -4.64
CA TRP A 112 10.09 -17.73 -4.16
C TRP A 112 10.94 -18.55 -5.12
N LEU A 113 10.68 -18.45 -6.42
CA LEU A 113 11.30 -19.30 -7.45
C LEU A 113 12.67 -18.80 -7.89
N ILE A 114 12.83 -17.48 -8.03
CA ILE A 114 14.02 -16.85 -8.61
C ILE A 114 14.60 -15.69 -7.79
N PRO A 115 14.63 -15.75 -6.44
CA PRO A 115 15.17 -14.65 -5.63
C PRO A 115 16.66 -14.42 -5.90
N ASP A 116 17.40 -15.49 -6.24
CA ASP A 116 18.83 -15.43 -6.58
C ASP A 116 19.08 -14.57 -7.82
N VAL A 117 18.21 -14.66 -8.81
CA VAL A 117 18.31 -13.85 -10.05
C VAL A 117 18.14 -12.37 -9.72
N TYR A 118 17.16 -12.03 -8.87
CA TYR A 118 16.98 -10.65 -8.43
C TYR A 118 18.19 -10.13 -7.66
N ALA A 119 18.72 -10.90 -6.71
CA ALA A 119 19.86 -10.49 -5.92
C ALA A 119 21.12 -10.32 -6.77
N SER A 120 21.42 -11.29 -7.64
CA SER A 120 22.63 -11.27 -8.50
C SER A 120 22.60 -10.17 -9.57
N PHE A 121 21.41 -9.74 -10.00
CA PHE A 121 21.29 -8.64 -10.97
C PHE A 121 21.79 -7.30 -10.42
N PHE A 122 21.67 -7.07 -9.09
CA PHE A 122 22.02 -5.80 -8.47
C PHE A 122 23.41 -5.77 -7.82
N THR A 123 23.94 -6.92 -7.42
CA THR A 123 25.21 -6.97 -6.70
C THR A 123 25.95 -8.30 -6.93
N SER A 124 27.29 -8.24 -6.86
CA SER A 124 28.14 -9.43 -6.83
C SER A 124 28.60 -9.80 -5.41
N ASP A 125 28.23 -9.01 -4.40
CA ASP A 125 28.60 -9.25 -3.00
C ASP A 125 27.77 -10.41 -2.44
N PRO A 126 28.38 -11.53 -2.02
CA PRO A 126 27.67 -12.72 -1.55
C PRO A 126 26.86 -12.47 -0.27
N GLU A 127 27.31 -11.57 0.61
CA GLU A 127 26.62 -11.26 1.86
C GLU A 127 25.33 -10.47 1.59
N VAL A 128 25.43 -9.48 0.70
CA VAL A 128 24.26 -8.69 0.26
C VAL A 128 23.25 -9.59 -0.45
N GLN A 129 23.72 -10.48 -1.34
CA GLN A 129 22.85 -11.45 -2.03
C GLN A 129 22.11 -12.35 -1.04
N ALA A 130 22.81 -12.92 -0.07
CA ALA A 130 22.21 -13.80 0.93
C ALA A 130 21.13 -13.09 1.77
N ASN A 131 21.37 -11.84 2.15
CA ASN A 131 20.41 -11.01 2.87
C ASN A 131 19.20 -10.64 2.00
N ALA A 132 19.40 -10.29 0.71
CA ALA A 132 18.33 -9.97 -0.22
C ALA A 132 17.46 -11.20 -0.53
N ILE A 133 18.03 -12.39 -0.69
CA ILE A 133 17.28 -13.63 -0.89
C ILE A 133 16.38 -13.93 0.33
N LYS A 134 16.91 -13.78 1.54
CA LYS A 134 16.10 -13.92 2.77
C LYS A 134 14.97 -12.89 2.82
N TYR A 135 15.26 -11.65 2.44
CA TYR A 135 14.28 -10.59 2.34
C TYR A 135 13.12 -10.99 1.41
N PHE A 136 13.41 -11.33 0.15
CA PHE A 136 12.38 -11.71 -0.82
C PHE A 136 11.50 -12.86 -0.35
N LYS A 137 12.10 -13.92 0.22
CA LYS A 137 11.36 -15.08 0.71
C LYS A 137 10.41 -14.76 1.85
N ILE A 138 10.79 -13.84 2.74
CA ILE A 138 9.95 -13.44 3.88
C ILE A 138 8.86 -12.45 3.43
N ILE A 139 9.22 -11.44 2.64
CA ILE A 139 8.30 -10.39 2.19
C ILE A 139 7.28 -10.92 1.18
N ALA A 140 7.59 -11.97 0.42
CA ALA A 140 6.68 -12.56 -0.55
C ALA A 140 5.26 -12.77 0.00
N PHE A 141 5.13 -13.20 1.25
CA PHE A 141 3.82 -13.41 1.88
C PHE A 141 3.01 -12.13 2.07
N SER A 142 3.67 -11.00 2.30
CA SER A 142 3.00 -9.72 2.48
C SER A 142 2.78 -8.96 1.18
N GLU A 143 3.50 -9.31 0.13
CA GLU A 143 3.44 -8.61 -1.16
C GLU A 143 2.03 -8.61 -1.76
N PHE A 144 1.33 -9.73 -1.63
CA PHE A 144 -0.07 -9.83 -2.03
C PHE A 144 -0.96 -8.80 -1.30
N PHE A 145 -0.80 -8.68 0.01
CA PHE A 145 -1.60 -7.76 0.83
C PHE A 145 -1.20 -6.30 0.61
N TYR A 146 0.07 -6.05 0.29
CA TYR A 146 0.57 -4.72 -0.05
C TYR A 146 -0.04 -4.20 -1.36
N GLY A 147 0.01 -5.02 -2.42
CA GLY A 147 -0.60 -4.67 -3.71
C GLY A 147 -2.11 -4.52 -3.62
N ALA A 148 -2.78 -5.46 -2.93
CA ALA A 148 -4.23 -5.39 -2.72
C ALA A 148 -4.62 -4.17 -1.88
N GLY A 149 -3.84 -3.82 -0.84
CA GLY A 149 -4.03 -2.61 -0.04
C GLY A 149 -3.99 -1.36 -0.88
N THR A 150 -3.01 -1.25 -1.79
CA THR A 150 -2.89 -0.12 -2.72
C THR A 150 -4.15 0.06 -3.60
N ILE A 151 -4.76 -1.03 -4.04
CA ILE A 151 -6.00 -0.97 -4.83
C ILE A 151 -7.20 -0.65 -3.96
N LEU A 152 -7.27 -1.22 -2.75
CA LEU A 152 -8.32 -0.89 -1.78
C LEU A 152 -8.29 0.60 -1.43
N ASP A 153 -7.11 1.20 -1.22
CA ASP A 153 -6.98 2.64 -1.01
C ASP A 153 -7.61 3.44 -2.16
N GLY A 154 -7.41 3.00 -3.42
CA GLY A 154 -8.08 3.60 -4.58
C GLY A 154 -9.58 3.39 -4.61
N ILE A 155 -10.07 2.22 -4.23
CA ILE A 155 -11.51 1.93 -4.13
C ILE A 155 -12.16 2.83 -3.09
N PHE A 156 -11.58 2.95 -1.89
CA PHE A 156 -12.06 3.84 -0.84
C PHE A 156 -11.98 5.32 -1.26
N ALA A 157 -10.92 5.73 -1.95
CA ALA A 157 -10.79 7.09 -2.47
C ALA A 157 -11.85 7.40 -3.52
N GLY A 158 -12.13 6.48 -4.45
CA GLY A 158 -13.22 6.59 -5.42
C GLY A 158 -14.60 6.68 -4.76
N GLY A 159 -14.79 6.04 -3.60
CA GLY A 159 -15.98 6.15 -2.75
C GLY A 159 -16.01 7.38 -1.83
N SER A 160 -15.03 8.29 -1.95
CA SER A 160 -14.87 9.47 -1.07
C SER A 160 -14.72 9.12 0.42
N ARG A 161 -14.14 7.97 0.73
CA ARG A 161 -13.95 7.45 2.08
C ARG A 161 -12.48 7.08 2.35
N THR A 162 -11.57 8.03 2.25
CA THR A 162 -10.12 7.80 2.43
C THR A 162 -9.70 7.60 3.88
N LEU A 163 -10.42 8.18 4.85
CA LEU A 163 -10.02 8.14 6.27
C LEU A 163 -9.89 6.73 6.87
N PRO A 164 -10.86 5.79 6.71
CA PRO A 164 -10.75 4.48 7.34
C PRO A 164 -9.49 3.70 6.93
N PRO A 165 -9.18 3.48 5.64
CA PRO A 165 -7.97 2.76 5.26
C PRO A 165 -6.69 3.53 5.61
N THR A 166 -6.71 4.87 5.52
CA THR A 166 -5.57 5.70 5.92
C THR A 166 -5.22 5.50 7.39
N LEU A 167 -6.21 5.49 8.30
CA LEU A 167 -5.98 5.26 9.73
C LEU A 167 -5.40 3.87 9.99
N VAL A 168 -5.91 2.83 9.33
CA VAL A 168 -5.37 1.47 9.44
C VAL A 168 -3.91 1.44 8.99
N ASN A 169 -3.61 2.02 7.82
CA ASN A 169 -2.26 2.06 7.27
C ASN A 169 -1.30 2.84 8.19
N VAL A 170 -1.70 4.02 8.69
CA VAL A 170 -0.89 4.83 9.61
C VAL A 170 -0.61 4.07 10.91
N ILE A 171 -1.60 3.42 11.50
CA ILE A 171 -1.44 2.64 12.74
C ILE A 171 -0.51 1.45 12.50
N CYS A 172 -0.73 0.67 11.44
CA CYS A 172 0.12 -0.49 11.11
C CYS A 172 1.57 -0.08 10.82
N PHE A 173 1.79 1.05 10.13
CA PHE A 173 3.13 1.58 9.89
C PHE A 173 3.77 2.10 11.17
N ALA A 174 3.05 2.85 12.01
CA ALA A 174 3.57 3.34 13.28
C ALA A 174 3.98 2.20 14.23
N LEU A 175 3.20 1.12 14.25
CA LEU A 175 3.52 -0.07 15.05
C LEU A 175 4.77 -0.82 14.56
N ARG A 176 5.22 -0.63 13.32
CA ARG A 176 6.44 -1.28 12.81
C ARG A 176 7.66 -0.96 13.64
N TRP A 177 7.83 0.31 14.03
CA TRP A 177 9.02 0.72 14.77
C TRP A 177 9.16 0.04 16.13
N PRO A 178 8.18 0.12 17.06
CA PRO A 178 8.27 -0.57 18.34
C PRO A 178 8.29 -2.10 18.19
N LEU A 179 7.56 -2.65 17.21
CA LEU A 179 7.59 -4.09 16.94
C LEU A 179 8.94 -4.56 16.40
N CYS A 180 9.65 -3.77 15.59
CA CYS A 180 11.00 -4.09 15.15
C CYS A 180 11.98 -4.15 16.33
N LEU A 181 11.92 -3.19 17.26
CA LEU A 181 12.74 -3.18 18.47
C LEU A 181 12.46 -4.41 19.33
N TRP A 182 11.19 -4.72 19.55
CA TRP A 182 10.78 -5.89 20.30
C TRP A 182 11.21 -7.21 19.63
N ALA A 183 11.00 -7.33 18.32
CA ALA A 183 11.32 -8.53 17.56
C ALA A 183 12.82 -8.80 17.51
N VAL A 184 13.65 -7.78 17.35
CA VAL A 184 15.12 -7.92 17.38
C VAL A 184 15.61 -8.37 18.75
N SER A 185 15.01 -7.88 19.84
CA SER A 185 15.44 -8.22 21.20
C SER A 185 14.95 -9.60 21.70
N HIS A 186 13.81 -10.10 21.19
CA HIS A 186 13.17 -11.31 21.75
C HIS A 186 13.18 -12.51 20.80
N LEU A 187 13.12 -12.32 19.47
CA LEU A 187 13.00 -13.46 18.55
C LEU A 187 14.32 -14.14 18.21
N ASN A 188 15.48 -13.51 18.49
CA ASN A 188 16.81 -14.04 18.20
C ASN A 188 17.03 -14.50 16.74
N LEU A 189 16.25 -13.96 15.79
CA LEU A 189 16.31 -14.29 14.36
C LEU A 189 17.19 -13.30 13.56
N GLY A 190 17.89 -12.40 14.27
CA GLY A 190 18.72 -11.37 13.65
C GLY A 190 17.92 -10.47 12.70
N LEU A 191 18.47 -10.19 11.54
CA LEU A 191 17.86 -9.31 10.51
C LEU A 191 16.47 -9.80 10.05
N SER A 192 16.23 -11.11 10.05
CA SER A 192 14.94 -11.69 9.64
C SER A 192 13.78 -11.28 10.56
N SER A 193 14.05 -10.90 11.83
CA SER A 193 13.04 -10.36 12.74
C SER A 193 12.38 -9.09 12.19
N ILE A 194 13.17 -8.24 11.53
CA ILE A 194 12.70 -6.98 10.94
C ILE A 194 11.80 -7.29 9.73
N TRP A 195 12.23 -8.19 8.86
CA TRP A 195 11.45 -8.58 7.67
C TRP A 195 10.11 -9.23 8.05
N LEU A 196 10.12 -10.07 9.09
CA LEU A 196 8.89 -10.67 9.64
C LEU A 196 7.95 -9.58 10.21
N THR A 197 8.48 -8.57 10.88
CA THR A 197 7.67 -7.46 11.37
C THR A 197 7.00 -6.69 10.22
N PHE A 198 7.73 -6.45 9.12
CA PHE A 198 7.16 -5.84 7.93
C PHE A 198 6.04 -6.71 7.35
N THR A 199 6.29 -7.99 7.20
CA THR A 199 5.30 -8.95 6.71
C THR A 199 4.04 -8.96 7.56
N VAL A 200 4.17 -9.12 8.87
CA VAL A 200 3.02 -9.20 9.79
C VAL A 200 2.21 -7.91 9.79
N THR A 201 2.85 -6.75 9.87
CA THR A 201 2.12 -5.47 9.89
C THR A 201 1.40 -5.18 8.57
N THR A 202 1.99 -5.53 7.44
CA THR A 202 1.35 -5.40 6.12
C THR A 202 0.17 -6.37 5.99
N LEU A 203 0.33 -7.61 6.43
CA LEU A 203 -0.72 -8.63 6.40
C LEU A 203 -1.92 -8.22 7.26
N VAL A 204 -1.67 -7.77 8.50
CA VAL A 204 -2.74 -7.30 9.41
C VAL A 204 -3.47 -6.10 8.81
N GLY A 205 -2.75 -5.09 8.33
CA GLY A 205 -3.35 -3.92 7.68
C GLY A 205 -4.17 -4.30 6.45
N GLY A 206 -3.64 -5.18 5.59
CA GLY A 206 -4.35 -5.68 4.42
C GLY A 206 -5.62 -6.44 4.78
N LEU A 207 -5.57 -7.34 5.77
CA LEU A 207 -6.75 -8.07 6.24
C LEU A 207 -7.85 -7.13 6.77
N ILE A 208 -7.47 -6.10 7.54
CA ILE A 208 -8.44 -5.11 8.04
C ILE A 208 -9.07 -4.34 6.88
N ASN A 209 -8.27 -3.89 5.91
CA ASN A 209 -8.76 -3.17 4.72
C ASN A 209 -9.70 -4.07 3.87
N PHE A 210 -9.39 -5.35 3.71
CA PHE A 210 -10.29 -6.30 3.07
C PHE A 210 -11.61 -6.47 3.84
N ALA A 211 -11.53 -6.62 5.17
CA ALA A 211 -12.74 -6.73 6.00
C ALA A 211 -13.63 -5.49 5.84
N MET A 212 -13.07 -4.29 5.88
CA MET A 212 -13.82 -3.05 5.65
C MET A 212 -14.44 -2.99 4.26
N PHE A 213 -13.74 -3.48 3.23
CA PHE A 213 -14.28 -3.57 1.86
C PHE A 213 -15.49 -4.51 1.80
N PHE A 214 -15.42 -5.71 2.38
CA PHE A 214 -16.53 -6.67 2.41
C PHE A 214 -17.72 -6.20 3.25
N MET A 215 -17.47 -5.32 4.24
CA MET A 215 -18.53 -4.66 5.02
C MET A 215 -19.13 -3.45 4.29
N ASP A 216 -18.81 -3.24 3.03
CA ASP A 216 -19.26 -2.13 2.18
C ASP A 216 -18.96 -0.72 2.76
N TRP A 217 -17.88 -0.57 3.55
CA TRP A 217 -17.47 0.71 4.14
C TRP A 217 -16.80 1.67 3.14
N TRP A 218 -16.53 1.21 1.93
CA TRP A 218 -15.81 1.96 0.91
C TRP A 218 -16.63 3.05 0.22
N HIS A 219 -17.95 3.11 0.45
CA HIS A 219 -18.82 4.16 -0.08
C HIS A 219 -19.73 4.75 1.01
N LYS A 220 -20.26 5.95 0.76
CA LYS A 220 -21.31 6.51 1.61
C LYS A 220 -22.63 5.85 1.34
N PRO A 221 -23.52 5.69 2.35
CA PRO A 221 -24.89 5.24 2.13
C PRO A 221 -25.63 6.15 1.11
N LEU A 222 -26.46 5.57 0.25
CA LEU A 222 -27.16 6.30 -0.82
C LEU A 222 -27.95 7.50 -0.32
N ASN A 223 -28.59 7.39 0.85
CA ASN A 223 -29.37 8.48 1.48
C ASN A 223 -28.54 9.73 1.75
N GLN A 224 -27.23 9.58 2.05
CA GLN A 224 -26.32 10.72 2.25
C GLN A 224 -25.75 11.28 0.94
N MET A 225 -25.86 10.56 -0.16
CA MET A 225 -25.46 11.08 -1.48
C MET A 225 -26.55 11.95 -2.09
N GLU A 226 -27.82 11.62 -1.87
CA GLU A 226 -28.97 12.41 -2.32
C GLU A 226 -29.09 13.74 -1.57
N GLU A 227 -28.84 13.73 -0.25
CA GLU A 227 -28.89 14.94 0.60
C GLU A 227 -27.75 15.96 0.27
N ASN A 228 -26.63 15.52 -0.30
CA ASN A 228 -25.54 16.40 -0.74
C ASN A 228 -25.65 16.83 -2.23
N ALA A 229 -26.63 16.31 -2.95
CA ALA A 229 -26.90 16.64 -4.36
C ALA A 229 -28.06 17.64 -4.52
N ALA A 230 -28.86 17.86 -3.46
CA ALA A 230 -29.94 18.84 -3.37
C ALA A 230 -29.43 20.15 -2.77
#